data_66e6c0c430500a3233cef5f9237f9888
#
_entry.id   66e6c0c430500a3233cef5f9237f9888
#
_cell.length_a   1.000
_cell.length_b   1.000
_cell.length_c   1.000
_cell.angle_alpha   90.00
_cell.angle_beta   90.00
_cell.angle_gamma   90.00
#
_symmetry.space_group_name_H-M   'P 1'
#
loop_
_entity.id
_entity.type
_entity.pdbx_description
1 polymer ?
#
loop_
_entity_poly.entity_id
_entity_poly.type
_entity_poly.pdbx_seq_one_letter_code
_entity_poly.pdbx_strand_id
1 'polypeptide(L)'
;MRATAVLRSVIYRALAIVLAALAVLSSIAPVQAFADDSSQQVKTVRVGWLVSNEGFQDGTPGERLSGWGYEYLQTLSYYTPGWRYEYVSGTFTELMDMLEAGEIDLMPNISYSEERAQKLLFSSNPEGTERYYIYAKPDRDDLAKGDPQALQGLTIGCNRGVMQTLVGQQWLANEGIACTYREYDGGSDLFDALANDEVDAVIMNDTTSSPSASPMFYVG
;
A
#
# COMPACT_ATOMS: atom_id res chain seq x y z
N MET A 1 69.14 65.36 6.61
CA MET A 1 69.17 64.06 5.92
C MET A 1 68.65 62.85 6.78
N ARG A 2 68.65 62.88 8.09
CA ARG A 2 68.13 61.71 8.89
C ARG A 2 66.63 61.63 9.00
N ALA A 3 65.86 62.74 8.94
CA ALA A 3 64.40 62.72 9.04
C ALA A 3 63.66 62.11 7.86
N THR A 4 64.21 62.25 6.65
CA THR A 4 63.63 61.70 5.43
C THR A 4 63.81 60.17 5.31
N ALA A 5 64.84 59.62 5.89
CA ALA A 5 65.09 58.17 5.91
C ALA A 5 64.13 57.43 6.90
N VAL A 6 63.83 58.04 8.05
CA VAL A 6 62.88 57.50 9.03
C VAL A 6 61.45 57.55 8.50
N LEU A 7 61.06 58.60 7.84
CA LEU A 7 59.73 58.76 7.28
C LEU A 7 59.48 57.71 6.17
N ARG A 8 60.49 57.45 5.31
CA ARG A 8 60.40 56.43 4.25
C ARG A 8 60.27 55.01 4.88
N SER A 9 61.03 54.71 5.92
CA SER A 9 60.90 53.40 6.58
C SER A 9 59.57 53.16 7.23
N VAL A 10 58.92 54.18 7.79
CA VAL A 10 57.57 54.08 8.37
C VAL A 10 56.54 53.86 7.28
N ILE A 11 56.64 54.58 6.15
CA ILE A 11 55.74 54.43 4.99
C ILE A 11 55.84 53.01 4.41
N TYR A 12 57.02 52.48 4.20
CA TYR A 12 57.19 51.10 3.67
C TYR A 12 56.68 50.04 4.65
N ARG A 13 56.85 50.22 5.95
CA ARG A 13 56.25 49.32 6.95
C ARG A 13 54.72 49.36 6.99
N ALA A 14 54.18 50.54 6.89
CA ALA A 14 52.71 50.71 6.79
C ALA A 14 52.15 50.06 5.48
N LEU A 15 52.84 50.28 4.36
CA LEU A 15 52.41 49.68 3.09
C LEU A 15 52.52 48.14 3.07
N ALA A 16 53.57 47.58 3.71
CA ALA A 16 53.75 46.15 3.86
C ALA A 16 52.64 45.49 4.72
N ILE A 17 52.22 46.19 5.82
CA ILE A 17 51.14 45.72 6.66
C ILE A 17 49.79 45.76 5.93
N VAL A 18 49.52 46.77 5.12
CA VAL A 18 48.29 46.88 4.30
C VAL A 18 48.27 45.82 3.23
N LEU A 19 49.38 45.56 2.57
CA LEU A 19 49.51 44.48 1.56
C LEU A 19 49.35 43.09 2.17
N ALA A 20 49.87 42.84 3.36
CA ALA A 20 49.68 41.58 4.10
C ALA A 20 48.22 41.40 4.54
N ALA A 21 47.57 42.45 4.98
CA ALA A 21 46.14 42.41 5.35
C ALA A 21 45.23 42.11 4.12
N LEU A 22 45.51 42.71 2.97
CA LEU A 22 44.82 42.42 1.70
C LEU A 22 45.05 40.99 1.22
N ALA A 23 46.22 40.40 1.40
CA ALA A 23 46.52 39.03 1.04
C ALA A 23 45.76 38.00 1.92
N VAL A 24 45.52 38.33 3.18
CA VAL A 24 44.74 37.50 4.12
C VAL A 24 43.26 37.54 3.78
N LEU A 25 42.76 38.68 3.34
CA LEU A 25 41.33 38.83 2.92
C LEU A 25 41.03 38.10 1.58
N SER A 26 42.01 37.90 0.71
CA SER A 26 41.83 37.17 -0.56
C SER A 26 41.93 35.67 -0.42
N SER A 27 42.32 35.14 0.74
CA SER A 27 42.40 33.70 1.00
C SER A 27 41.12 33.13 1.65
N ILE A 28 40.07 33.98 1.91
CA ILE A 28 38.75 33.48 2.22
C ILE A 28 38.14 33.05 0.88
N ALA A 29 38.44 31.82 0.45
CA ALA A 29 37.68 31.20 -0.61
C ALA A 29 36.20 31.30 -0.21
N PRO A 30 35.30 31.70 -1.11
CA PRO A 30 33.90 31.58 -0.81
C PRO A 30 33.63 30.13 -0.48
N VAL A 31 33.20 29.85 0.74
CA VAL A 31 32.53 28.58 1.04
C VAL A 31 31.39 28.57 0.04
N GLN A 32 31.59 27.86 -1.10
CA GLN A 32 30.47 27.45 -1.89
C GLN A 32 29.63 26.62 -0.91
N ALA A 33 28.59 27.23 -0.37
CA ALA A 33 27.49 26.46 0.14
C ALA A 33 27.15 25.53 -1.01
N PHE A 34 27.49 24.26 -0.86
CA PHE A 34 26.82 23.23 -1.61
C PHE A 34 25.36 23.39 -1.20
N ALA A 35 24.65 24.25 -1.89
CA ALA A 35 23.22 24.09 -2.02
C ALA A 35 23.13 22.73 -2.64
N ASP A 36 22.83 21.76 -1.78
CA ASP A 36 22.36 20.47 -2.21
C ASP A 36 21.08 20.79 -2.99
N ASP A 37 21.25 21.01 -4.31
CA ASP A 37 20.15 21.16 -5.26
C ASP A 37 19.60 19.74 -5.50
N SER A 38 19.38 19.03 -4.42
CA SER A 38 18.43 17.96 -4.34
C SER A 38 17.04 18.58 -4.28
N SER A 39 16.65 19.27 -5.36
CA SER A 39 15.27 19.23 -5.78
C SER A 39 15.00 17.76 -6.09
N GLN A 40 14.76 16.97 -5.04
CA GLN A 40 14.28 15.59 -5.20
C GLN A 40 13.04 15.73 -6.07
N GLN A 41 13.17 15.32 -7.33
CA GLN A 41 12.07 15.37 -8.27
C GLN A 41 10.98 14.50 -7.69
N VAL A 42 9.95 15.13 -7.14
CA VAL A 42 8.82 14.44 -6.53
C VAL A 42 8.15 13.60 -7.60
N LYS A 43 8.20 12.28 -7.42
CA LYS A 43 7.54 11.33 -8.31
C LYS A 43 6.12 11.10 -7.80
N THR A 44 5.13 11.40 -8.62
CA THR A 44 3.76 10.96 -8.36
C THR A 44 3.66 9.45 -8.56
N VAL A 45 3.12 8.75 -7.58
CA VAL A 45 2.85 7.32 -7.59
C VAL A 45 1.33 7.14 -7.45
N ARG A 46 0.70 6.64 -8.49
CA ARG A 46 -0.74 6.37 -8.53
C ARG A 46 -0.99 5.04 -7.83
N VAL A 47 -1.79 5.07 -6.78
CA VAL A 47 -2.03 3.91 -5.91
C VAL A 47 -3.48 3.47 -6.04
N GLY A 48 -3.70 2.20 -6.34
CA GLY A 48 -5.03 1.61 -6.36
C GLY A 48 -5.68 1.63 -4.97
N TRP A 49 -6.92 2.10 -4.93
CA TRP A 49 -7.74 2.18 -3.73
C TRP A 49 -9.02 1.38 -3.92
N LEU A 50 -9.08 0.23 -3.25
CA LEU A 50 -10.24 -0.65 -3.34
C LEU A 50 -11.46 0.00 -2.70
N VAL A 51 -12.57 -0.01 -3.41
CA VAL A 51 -13.88 0.32 -2.82
C VAL A 51 -14.37 -0.89 -2.01
N SER A 52 -15.10 -0.64 -0.93
CA SER A 52 -15.69 -1.71 -0.08
C SER A 52 -14.67 -2.72 0.45
N ASN A 53 -13.56 -2.22 1.02
CA ASN A 53 -12.52 -3.03 1.65
C ASN A 53 -12.24 -2.51 3.07
N GLU A 54 -13.30 -2.51 3.89
CA GLU A 54 -13.32 -1.94 5.24
C GLU A 54 -12.28 -2.61 6.15
N GLY A 55 -11.62 -1.77 6.95
CA GLY A 55 -10.53 -2.15 7.84
C GLY A 55 -9.17 -2.15 7.17
N PHE A 56 -9.11 -2.38 5.86
CA PHE A 56 -7.86 -2.31 5.10
C PHE A 56 -7.70 -0.96 4.37
N GLN A 57 -8.70 -0.53 3.62
CA GLN A 57 -8.75 0.77 2.93
C GLN A 57 -10.11 1.42 3.19
N ASP A 58 -10.16 2.30 4.19
CA ASP A 58 -11.39 3.00 4.59
C ASP A 58 -11.42 4.42 4.04
N GLY A 59 -12.59 4.85 3.62
CA GLY A 59 -12.85 6.20 3.11
C GLY A 59 -12.70 6.31 1.60
N THR A 60 -12.98 7.50 1.09
CA THR A 60 -12.93 7.81 -0.34
C THR A 60 -11.75 8.72 -0.65
N PRO A 61 -10.96 8.49 -1.71
CA PRO A 61 -9.92 9.41 -2.13
C PRO A 61 -10.42 10.84 -2.31
N GLY A 62 -9.71 11.79 -1.69
CA GLY A 62 -10.13 13.19 -1.58
C GLY A 62 -10.80 13.55 -0.26
N GLU A 63 -11.15 12.56 0.56
CA GLU A 63 -11.66 12.69 1.91
C GLU A 63 -10.66 12.13 2.93
N ARG A 64 -11.12 11.87 4.17
CA ARG A 64 -10.29 11.25 5.19
C ARG A 64 -10.14 9.76 4.90
N LEU A 65 -8.91 9.32 4.71
CA LEU A 65 -8.55 7.91 4.53
C LEU A 65 -8.02 7.32 5.84
N SER A 66 -8.26 6.02 6.04
CA SER A 66 -7.77 5.23 7.16
C SER A 66 -7.68 3.76 6.76
N GLY A 67 -7.42 2.89 7.75
CA GLY A 67 -7.28 1.46 7.55
C GLY A 67 -5.82 1.01 7.48
N TRP A 68 -5.62 -0.29 7.69
CA TRP A 68 -4.27 -0.87 7.78
C TRP A 68 -3.43 -0.64 6.52
N GLY A 69 -4.00 -0.80 5.32
CA GLY A 69 -3.30 -0.56 4.05
C GLY A 69 -2.92 0.90 3.87
N TYR A 70 -3.75 1.85 4.34
CA TYR A 70 -3.39 3.27 4.34
C TYR A 70 -2.22 3.55 5.27
N GLU A 71 -2.24 3.03 6.50
CA GLU A 71 -1.16 3.22 7.47
C GLU A 71 0.15 2.58 7.00
N TYR A 72 0.07 1.43 6.32
CA TYR A 72 1.22 0.82 5.68
C TYR A 72 1.84 1.74 4.61
N LEU A 73 1.04 2.33 3.73
CA LEU A 73 1.50 3.29 2.72
C LEU A 73 2.10 4.55 3.36
N GLN A 74 1.52 5.06 4.47
CA GLN A 74 2.13 6.18 5.22
C GLN A 74 3.50 5.79 5.78
N THR A 75 3.65 4.57 6.30
CA THR A 75 4.94 4.06 6.76
C THR A 75 5.92 3.93 5.61
N LEU A 76 5.51 3.41 4.46
CA LEU A 76 6.34 3.30 3.27
C LEU A 76 6.85 4.66 2.79
N SER A 77 6.08 5.73 2.99
CA SER A 77 6.47 7.10 2.61
C SER A 77 7.75 7.59 3.30
N TYR A 78 8.04 7.11 4.51
CA TYR A 78 9.31 7.42 5.20
C TYR A 78 10.53 6.87 4.47
N TYR A 79 10.37 5.77 3.74
CA TYR A 79 11.43 5.11 2.98
C TYR A 79 11.49 5.58 1.52
N THR A 80 10.49 6.32 1.09
CA THR A 80 10.35 6.85 -0.27
C THR A 80 10.10 8.37 -0.27
N PRO A 81 10.99 9.20 0.30
CA PRO A 81 10.75 10.62 0.54
C PRO A 81 10.52 11.45 -0.74
N GLY A 82 10.89 10.91 -1.91
CA GLY A 82 10.62 11.52 -3.21
C GLY A 82 9.29 11.10 -3.84
N TRP A 83 8.47 10.30 -3.16
CA TRP A 83 7.19 9.84 -3.69
C TRP A 83 6.04 10.65 -3.11
N ARG A 84 5.04 10.93 -3.96
CA ARG A 84 3.74 11.47 -3.57
C ARG A 84 2.65 10.53 -4.08
N TYR A 85 1.85 10.00 -3.17
CA TYR A 85 0.77 9.09 -3.51
C TYR A 85 -0.47 9.87 -4.00
N GLU A 86 -1.04 9.40 -5.10
CA GLU A 86 -2.35 9.80 -5.62
C GLU A 86 -3.21 8.54 -5.69
N TYR A 87 -4.33 8.53 -4.97
CA TYR A 87 -5.18 7.34 -4.86
C TYR A 87 -6.23 7.32 -5.96
N VAL A 88 -6.40 6.17 -6.61
CA VAL A 88 -7.35 5.92 -7.69
C VAL A 88 -8.30 4.82 -7.23
N SER A 89 -9.59 5.14 -7.07
CA SER A 89 -10.62 4.19 -6.63
C SER A 89 -11.07 3.26 -7.74
N GLY A 90 -11.39 2.03 -7.37
CA GLY A 90 -11.98 1.04 -8.25
C GLY A 90 -12.29 -0.28 -7.54
N THR A 91 -13.00 -1.14 -8.21
CA THR A 91 -13.12 -2.55 -7.84
C THR A 91 -11.77 -3.27 -8.00
N PHE A 92 -11.63 -4.45 -7.42
CA PHE A 92 -10.38 -5.21 -7.54
C PHE A 92 -10.03 -5.49 -9.02
N THR A 93 -11.01 -5.87 -9.82
CA THR A 93 -10.80 -6.19 -11.25
C THR A 93 -10.37 -4.94 -12.03
N GLU A 94 -11.06 -3.82 -11.86
CA GLU A 94 -10.72 -2.56 -12.52
C GLU A 94 -9.29 -2.10 -12.18
N LEU A 95 -8.92 -2.16 -10.90
CA LEU A 95 -7.58 -1.74 -10.46
C LEU A 95 -6.49 -2.70 -10.96
N MET A 96 -6.78 -4.00 -11.06
CA MET A 96 -5.85 -4.97 -11.67
C MET A 96 -5.63 -4.68 -13.15
N ASP A 97 -6.68 -4.38 -13.90
CA ASP A 97 -6.58 -4.01 -15.31
C ASP A 97 -5.78 -2.70 -15.47
N MET A 98 -6.04 -1.71 -14.63
CA MET A 98 -5.29 -0.44 -14.62
C MET A 98 -3.81 -0.63 -14.26
N LEU A 99 -3.50 -1.54 -13.33
CA LEU A 99 -2.13 -1.84 -12.94
C LEU A 99 -1.38 -2.54 -14.10
N GLU A 100 -2.00 -3.52 -14.76
CA GLU A 100 -1.44 -4.19 -15.93
C GLU A 100 -1.24 -3.22 -17.12
N ALA A 101 -2.15 -2.26 -17.30
CA ALA A 101 -2.04 -1.22 -18.32
C ALA A 101 -1.04 -0.10 -17.96
N GLY A 102 -0.53 -0.05 -16.73
CA GLY A 102 0.33 1.03 -16.23
C GLY A 102 -0.41 2.36 -16.00
N GLU A 103 -1.72 2.30 -15.83
CA GLU A 103 -2.55 3.47 -15.47
C GLU A 103 -2.46 3.79 -13.98
N ILE A 104 -2.17 2.80 -13.14
CA ILE A 104 -1.71 2.95 -11.76
C ILE A 104 -0.33 2.30 -11.60
N ASP A 105 0.44 2.74 -10.60
CA ASP A 105 1.83 2.34 -10.39
C ASP A 105 2.01 1.33 -9.25
N LEU A 106 1.09 1.32 -8.31
CA LEU A 106 1.14 0.52 -7.09
C LEU A 106 -0.26 0.10 -6.67
N MET A 107 -0.41 -1.13 -6.24
CA MET A 107 -1.61 -1.63 -5.61
C MET A 107 -1.22 -2.49 -4.39
N PRO A 108 -1.57 -2.08 -3.16
CA PRO A 108 -1.42 -2.91 -1.98
C PRO A 108 -2.47 -4.03 -1.96
N ASN A 109 -2.28 -5.01 -1.08
CA ASN A 109 -3.25 -6.10 -0.88
C ASN A 109 -3.49 -6.97 -2.13
N ILE A 110 -2.41 -7.28 -2.86
CA ILE A 110 -2.46 -8.26 -3.93
C ILE A 110 -1.75 -9.53 -3.47
N SER A 111 -2.49 -10.61 -3.32
CA SER A 111 -1.92 -11.92 -3.03
C SER A 111 -1.06 -12.38 -4.21
N TYR A 112 0.13 -12.91 -3.91
CA TYR A 112 1.04 -13.46 -4.91
C TYR A 112 0.43 -14.68 -5.61
N SER A 113 0.62 -14.77 -6.91
CA SER A 113 0.49 -16.01 -7.67
C SER A 113 1.51 -16.03 -8.83
N GLU A 114 1.90 -17.21 -9.26
CA GLU A 114 2.80 -17.39 -10.41
C GLU A 114 2.25 -16.72 -11.69
N GLU A 115 0.94 -16.76 -11.89
CA GLU A 115 0.28 -16.12 -13.03
C GLU A 115 0.42 -14.59 -12.97
N ARG A 116 0.13 -14.00 -11.81
CA ARG A 116 0.27 -12.55 -11.61
C ARG A 116 1.72 -12.09 -11.72
N ALA A 117 2.66 -12.89 -11.23
CA ALA A 117 4.09 -12.58 -11.27
C ALA A 117 4.67 -12.58 -12.71
N GLN A 118 3.96 -13.12 -13.69
CA GLN A 118 4.35 -13.00 -15.12
C GLN A 118 4.10 -11.61 -15.68
N LYS A 119 3.21 -10.83 -15.06
CA LYS A 119 2.79 -9.50 -15.53
C LYS A 119 3.15 -8.38 -14.57
N LEU A 120 3.22 -8.66 -13.27
CA LEU A 120 3.39 -7.69 -12.20
C LEU A 120 4.68 -7.94 -11.43
N LEU A 121 5.28 -6.86 -10.93
CA LEU A 121 6.38 -6.93 -9.98
C LEU A 121 5.83 -6.97 -8.55
N PHE A 122 6.25 -7.96 -7.80
CA PHE A 122 5.93 -8.07 -6.38
C PHE A 122 7.11 -7.61 -5.52
N SER A 123 6.80 -7.08 -4.34
CA SER A 123 7.80 -6.81 -3.31
C SER A 123 8.48 -8.12 -2.88
N SER A 124 9.77 -8.05 -2.52
CA SER A 124 10.52 -9.23 -2.04
C SER A 124 10.04 -9.75 -0.69
N ASN A 125 9.39 -8.89 0.10
CA ASN A 125 8.75 -9.27 1.36
C ASN A 125 7.25 -8.95 1.27
N PRO A 126 6.38 -9.81 1.80
CA PRO A 126 4.96 -9.51 1.86
C PRO A 126 4.69 -8.34 2.83
N GLU A 127 3.64 -7.59 2.60
CA GLU A 127 3.16 -6.58 3.53
C GLU A 127 2.45 -7.20 4.74
N GLY A 128 1.92 -8.42 4.57
CA GLY A 128 1.25 -9.20 5.59
C GLY A 128 0.92 -10.61 5.10
N THR A 129 0.20 -11.34 5.92
CA THR A 129 -0.39 -12.64 5.58
C THR A 129 -1.86 -12.61 5.91
N GLU A 130 -2.66 -13.25 5.09
CA GLU A 130 -4.09 -13.41 5.29
C GLU A 130 -4.45 -14.90 5.30
N ARG A 131 -5.57 -15.24 5.94
CA ARG A 131 -6.14 -16.58 5.94
C ARG A 131 -7.52 -16.52 5.35
N TYR A 132 -7.92 -17.58 4.68
CA TYR A 132 -9.19 -17.64 3.99
C TYR A 132 -10.15 -18.58 4.69
N TYR A 133 -11.39 -18.14 4.79
CA TYR A 133 -12.44 -18.89 5.47
C TYR A 133 -13.74 -18.85 4.68
N ILE A 134 -14.57 -19.87 4.90
CA ILE A 134 -15.99 -19.79 4.61
C ILE A 134 -16.66 -19.27 5.88
N TYR A 135 -17.35 -18.15 5.75
CA TYR A 135 -18.13 -17.52 6.80
C TYR A 135 -19.62 -17.80 6.57
N ALA A 136 -20.38 -17.94 7.64
CA ALA A 136 -21.82 -18.02 7.62
C ALA A 136 -22.41 -17.22 8.78
N LYS A 137 -23.73 -17.07 8.83
CA LYS A 137 -24.41 -16.47 9.98
C LYS A 137 -24.06 -17.21 11.27
N PRO A 138 -23.94 -16.52 12.43
CA PRO A 138 -23.53 -17.15 13.70
C PRO A 138 -24.51 -18.23 14.19
N ASP A 139 -25.75 -18.21 13.77
CA ASP A 139 -26.83 -19.14 14.14
C ASP A 139 -26.94 -20.38 13.25
N ARG A 140 -25.99 -20.58 12.32
CA ARG A 140 -25.90 -21.76 11.45
C ARG A 140 -25.25 -22.95 12.21
N ASP A 141 -25.99 -23.50 13.14
CA ASP A 141 -25.56 -24.66 13.98
C ASP A 141 -25.19 -25.90 13.15
N ASP A 142 -25.76 -26.06 11.98
CA ASP A 142 -25.46 -27.11 11.03
C ASP A 142 -24.02 -27.01 10.50
N LEU A 143 -23.54 -25.80 10.20
CA LEU A 143 -22.19 -25.52 9.73
C LEU A 143 -21.18 -25.45 10.89
N ALA A 144 -21.59 -24.99 12.05
CA ALA A 144 -20.73 -24.85 13.23
C ALA A 144 -20.18 -26.21 13.76
N LYS A 145 -20.74 -27.34 13.31
CA LYS A 145 -20.26 -28.69 13.67
C LYS A 145 -18.97 -29.10 12.96
N GLY A 146 -18.52 -28.30 11.97
CA GLY A 146 -17.27 -28.51 11.24
C GLY A 146 -17.32 -29.66 10.24
N ASP A 147 -18.51 -30.13 9.83
CA ASP A 147 -18.69 -31.09 8.74
C ASP A 147 -18.78 -30.32 7.41
N PRO A 148 -17.75 -30.42 6.54
CA PRO A 148 -17.77 -29.73 5.24
C PRO A 148 -18.95 -30.13 4.37
N GLN A 149 -19.47 -31.34 4.50
CA GLN A 149 -20.60 -31.83 3.68
C GLN A 149 -21.91 -31.05 3.93
N ALA A 150 -22.00 -30.33 5.07
CA ALA A 150 -23.12 -29.41 5.33
C ALA A 150 -23.18 -28.23 4.35
N LEU A 151 -22.08 -27.95 3.61
CA LEU A 151 -22.01 -26.94 2.57
C LEU A 151 -22.62 -27.42 1.22
N GLN A 152 -22.91 -28.72 1.08
CA GLN A 152 -23.40 -29.28 -0.17
C GLN A 152 -24.71 -28.62 -0.63
N GLY A 153 -24.71 -28.09 -1.86
CA GLY A 153 -25.87 -27.46 -2.49
C GLY A 153 -26.16 -26.02 -2.04
N LEU A 154 -25.36 -25.45 -1.12
CA LEU A 154 -25.54 -24.08 -0.68
C LEU A 154 -25.15 -23.09 -1.77
N THR A 155 -25.69 -21.86 -1.64
CA THR A 155 -25.26 -20.69 -2.41
C THR A 155 -24.17 -19.95 -1.66
N ILE A 156 -22.97 -19.88 -2.26
CA ILE A 156 -21.78 -19.26 -1.69
C ILE A 156 -21.49 -17.95 -2.41
N GLY A 157 -21.50 -16.84 -1.64
CA GLY A 157 -21.04 -15.54 -2.12
C GLY A 157 -19.53 -15.47 -2.18
N CYS A 158 -18.99 -14.86 -3.21
CA CYS A 158 -17.54 -14.69 -3.37
C CYS A 158 -17.22 -13.43 -4.19
N ASN A 159 -16.03 -12.87 -3.99
CA ASN A 159 -15.57 -11.73 -4.77
C ASN A 159 -14.91 -12.17 -6.07
N ARG A 160 -15.13 -11.40 -7.11
CA ARG A 160 -14.59 -11.68 -8.43
C ARG A 160 -13.08 -11.43 -8.48
N GLY A 161 -12.34 -12.40 -9.06
CA GLY A 161 -10.93 -12.24 -9.39
C GLY A 161 -9.94 -12.26 -8.24
N VAL A 162 -10.41 -12.40 -6.99
CA VAL A 162 -9.54 -12.40 -5.79
C VAL A 162 -9.08 -13.81 -5.41
N MET A 163 -7.93 -13.88 -4.73
CA MET A 163 -7.29 -15.17 -4.41
C MET A 163 -8.12 -16.03 -3.46
N GLN A 164 -8.76 -15.44 -2.43
CA GLN A 164 -9.60 -16.19 -1.49
C GLN A 164 -10.73 -16.96 -2.19
N THR A 165 -11.32 -16.38 -3.24
CA THR A 165 -12.35 -17.06 -4.05
C THR A 165 -11.79 -18.30 -4.71
N LEU A 166 -10.63 -18.20 -5.36
CA LEU A 166 -9.99 -19.33 -6.04
C LEU A 166 -9.64 -20.44 -5.05
N VAL A 167 -9.04 -20.08 -3.91
CA VAL A 167 -8.65 -21.05 -2.87
C VAL A 167 -9.87 -21.72 -2.26
N GLY A 168 -10.92 -20.95 -1.92
CA GLY A 168 -12.14 -21.50 -1.34
C GLY A 168 -12.87 -22.43 -2.30
N GLN A 169 -12.97 -22.06 -3.58
CA GLN A 169 -13.58 -22.92 -4.60
C GLN A 169 -12.77 -24.21 -4.82
N GLN A 170 -11.44 -24.11 -4.82
CA GLN A 170 -10.58 -25.29 -4.94
C GLN A 170 -10.70 -26.22 -3.74
N TRP A 171 -10.80 -25.64 -2.53
CA TRP A 171 -11.01 -26.42 -1.31
C TRP A 171 -12.34 -27.19 -1.38
N LEU A 172 -13.45 -26.52 -1.73
CA LEU A 172 -14.77 -27.14 -1.89
C LEU A 172 -14.73 -28.27 -2.92
N ALA A 173 -14.06 -28.05 -4.06
CA ALA A 173 -13.90 -29.07 -5.08
C ALA A 173 -13.10 -30.28 -4.59
N ASN A 174 -12.04 -30.08 -3.79
CA ASN A 174 -11.23 -31.15 -3.20
C ASN A 174 -12.03 -31.98 -2.17
N GLU A 175 -12.94 -31.33 -1.43
CA GLU A 175 -13.86 -32.00 -0.50
C GLU A 175 -15.03 -32.70 -1.23
N GLY A 176 -15.12 -32.57 -2.56
CA GLY A 176 -16.20 -33.12 -3.38
C GLY A 176 -17.55 -32.43 -3.18
N ILE A 177 -17.55 -31.17 -2.77
CA ILE A 177 -18.73 -30.38 -2.44
C ILE A 177 -19.12 -29.55 -3.64
N ALA A 178 -20.35 -29.69 -4.13
CA ALA A 178 -20.93 -28.87 -5.19
C ALA A 178 -21.77 -27.74 -4.59
N CYS A 179 -21.42 -26.49 -4.88
CA CYS A 179 -22.11 -25.27 -4.47
C CYS A 179 -22.54 -24.44 -5.68
N THR A 180 -23.49 -23.54 -5.48
CA THR A 180 -23.78 -22.45 -6.39
C THR A 180 -22.97 -21.23 -5.97
N TYR A 181 -22.28 -20.56 -6.92
CA TYR A 181 -21.52 -19.35 -6.61
C TYR A 181 -22.26 -18.09 -7.09
N ARG A 182 -22.26 -17.06 -6.24
CA ARG A 182 -22.74 -15.73 -6.58
C ARG A 182 -21.61 -14.73 -6.37
N GLU A 183 -21.20 -14.06 -7.47
CA GLU A 183 -20.06 -13.15 -7.47
C GLU A 183 -20.47 -11.71 -7.17
N TYR A 184 -19.61 -11.03 -6.41
CA TYR A 184 -19.72 -9.64 -6.02
C TYR A 184 -18.40 -8.92 -6.31
N ASP A 185 -18.43 -7.58 -6.32
CA ASP A 185 -17.26 -6.77 -6.62
C ASP A 185 -16.62 -6.11 -5.36
N GLY A 186 -17.26 -6.25 -4.19
CA GLY A 186 -16.76 -5.71 -2.92
C GLY A 186 -17.08 -6.60 -1.71
N GLY A 187 -16.29 -6.43 -0.63
CA GLY A 187 -16.43 -7.24 0.60
C GLY A 187 -17.67 -6.89 1.40
N SER A 188 -18.06 -5.60 1.46
CA SER A 188 -19.30 -5.17 2.13
C SER A 188 -20.53 -5.78 1.47
N ASP A 189 -20.57 -5.83 0.14
CA ASP A 189 -21.68 -6.41 -0.61
C ASP A 189 -21.88 -7.90 -0.27
N LEU A 190 -20.78 -8.62 -0.02
CA LEU A 190 -20.82 -10.03 0.40
C LEU A 190 -21.47 -10.22 1.77
N PHE A 191 -21.06 -9.42 2.75
CA PHE A 191 -21.63 -9.51 4.10
C PHE A 191 -23.07 -9.02 4.15
N ASP A 192 -23.42 -8.02 3.34
CA ASP A 192 -24.81 -7.58 3.18
C ASP A 192 -25.67 -8.68 2.55
N ALA A 193 -25.18 -9.34 1.51
CA ALA A 193 -25.87 -10.47 0.89
C ALA A 193 -26.08 -11.64 1.87
N LEU A 194 -25.07 -11.92 2.71
CA LEU A 194 -25.20 -12.94 3.78
C LEU A 194 -26.22 -12.50 4.84
N ALA A 195 -26.18 -11.25 5.28
CA ALA A 195 -27.11 -10.71 6.27
C ALA A 195 -28.56 -10.75 5.78
N ASN A 196 -28.76 -10.51 4.49
CA ASN A 196 -30.08 -10.48 3.83
C ASN A 196 -30.57 -11.85 3.32
N ASP A 197 -29.88 -12.96 3.64
CA ASP A 197 -30.21 -14.32 3.17
C ASP A 197 -30.20 -14.47 1.63
N GLU A 198 -29.42 -13.63 0.94
CA GLU A 198 -29.22 -13.76 -0.50
C GLU A 198 -28.24 -14.88 -0.86
N VAL A 199 -27.33 -15.20 0.08
CA VAL A 199 -26.38 -16.32 0.04
C VAL A 199 -26.35 -17.00 1.41
N ASP A 200 -26.01 -18.29 1.44
CA ASP A 200 -25.95 -19.10 2.66
C ASP A 200 -24.63 -18.95 3.41
N ALA A 201 -23.56 -18.69 2.68
CA ALA A 201 -22.21 -18.51 3.21
C ALA A 201 -21.39 -17.62 2.25
N VAL A 202 -20.25 -17.13 2.69
CA VAL A 202 -19.34 -16.32 1.89
C VAL A 202 -17.90 -16.76 2.06
N ILE A 203 -17.08 -16.65 1.00
CA ILE A 203 -15.63 -16.87 1.04
C ILE A 203 -14.94 -15.52 1.25
N MET A 204 -14.24 -15.36 2.38
CA MET A 204 -13.53 -14.13 2.73
C MET A 204 -12.22 -14.42 3.45
N ASN A 205 -11.38 -13.40 3.54
CA ASN A 205 -10.16 -13.43 4.37
C ASN A 205 -10.44 -12.97 5.80
N ASP A 206 -9.46 -13.14 6.68
CA ASP A 206 -9.53 -12.75 8.10
C ASP A 206 -9.18 -11.28 8.36
N THR A 207 -8.89 -10.50 7.33
CA THR A 207 -8.63 -9.05 7.45
C THR A 207 -9.91 -8.22 7.53
N THR A 208 -11.03 -8.80 7.11
CA THR A 208 -12.36 -8.18 7.15
C THR A 208 -13.23 -8.91 8.17
N SER A 209 -14.04 -8.17 8.91
CA SER A 209 -14.97 -8.74 9.90
C SER A 209 -16.35 -8.12 9.79
N SER A 210 -17.38 -8.91 10.09
CA SER A 210 -18.74 -8.44 10.20
C SER A 210 -19.43 -9.10 11.39
N PRO A 211 -20.26 -8.36 12.16
CA PRO A 211 -20.99 -8.95 13.27
C PRO A 211 -22.06 -9.96 12.80
N SER A 212 -22.44 -9.92 11.51
CA SER A 212 -23.40 -10.85 10.90
C SER A 212 -22.77 -12.15 10.39
N ALA A 213 -21.46 -12.33 10.54
CA ALA A 213 -20.75 -13.49 10.01
C ALA A 213 -19.76 -14.08 11.04
N SER A 214 -19.64 -15.39 11.05
CA SER A 214 -18.65 -16.13 11.82
C SER A 214 -17.87 -17.06 10.91
N PRO A 215 -16.55 -17.22 11.12
CA PRO A 215 -15.76 -18.18 10.36
C PRO A 215 -16.17 -19.60 10.71
N MET A 216 -16.52 -20.41 9.73
CA MET A 216 -16.95 -21.79 9.89
C MET A 216 -15.89 -22.78 9.45
N PHE A 217 -15.25 -22.55 8.31
CA PHE A 217 -14.24 -23.44 7.75
C PHE A 217 -13.01 -22.64 7.32
N TYR A 218 -11.84 -23.07 7.79
CA TYR A 218 -10.56 -22.61 7.27
C TYR A 218 -10.28 -23.31 5.93
N VAL A 219 -9.95 -22.55 4.90
CA VAL A 219 -9.78 -23.07 3.52
C VAL A 219 -8.39 -22.80 2.93
N GLY A 220 -7.58 -21.92 3.59
CA GLY A 220 -6.22 -21.61 3.11
C GLY A 220 -5.52 -20.46 3.79
#